data_148be1dddb9e57ca4d46253b776a1db8
#
_entry.id   148be1dddb9e57ca4d46253b776a1db8
#
_cell.length_a   1.000
_cell.length_b   1.000
_cell.length_c   1.000
_cell.angle_alpha   90.00
_cell.angle_beta   90.00
_cell.angle_gamma   90.00
#
_symmetry.space_group_name_H-M   'P 1'
#
loop_
_entity.id
_entity.type
_entity.pdbx_description
1 polymer ?
#
loop_
_entity_poly.entity_id
_entity_poly.type
_entity_poly.pdbx_seq_one_letter_code
_entity_poly.pdbx_strand_id
1 'polypeptide(L)'
;MDWDEYFLKIAETVALRSKDPSTQVGTVIVDEKRRPVSFGYNGLIQGADESKLTLTERPMKYYFSMHSEINAIIFAHRDLSGCTCYSVYAPCVDCLRFLLQAGVTRIVYKKAHVESHKKKAKSSMQNDETDKAIIALLDAMPHVEAINYTTGKTYREELTSK
;
A
#
# COMPACT_ATOMS: atom_id res chain seq x y z
N MET A 1 -21.76 -1.66 -9.25
CA MET A 1 -20.39 -1.73 -8.73
C MET A 1 -19.48 -1.12 -9.78
N ASP A 2 -18.78 -0.05 -9.45
CA ASP A 2 -17.77 0.52 -10.34
C ASP A 2 -16.46 -0.29 -10.29
N TRP A 3 -15.51 0.06 -11.18
CA TRP A 3 -14.25 -0.69 -11.29
C TRP A 3 -13.34 -0.52 -10.07
N ASP A 4 -13.38 0.65 -9.43
CA ASP A 4 -12.56 0.90 -8.24
C ASP A 4 -13.06 0.06 -7.07
N GLU A 5 -14.39 0.02 -6.85
CA GLU A 5 -15.00 -0.86 -5.86
C GLU A 5 -14.68 -2.34 -6.11
N TYR A 6 -14.76 -2.76 -7.37
CA TYR A 6 -14.48 -4.15 -7.76
C TYR A 6 -13.04 -4.55 -7.40
N PHE A 7 -12.05 -3.75 -7.81
CA PHE A 7 -10.65 -4.08 -7.51
C PHE A 7 -10.29 -3.89 -6.03
N LEU A 8 -10.92 -2.97 -5.33
CA LEU A 8 -10.75 -2.87 -3.88
C LEU A 8 -11.30 -4.08 -3.13
N LYS A 9 -12.43 -4.66 -3.57
CA LYS A 9 -12.93 -5.92 -3.02
C LYS A 9 -11.98 -7.09 -3.29
N ILE A 10 -11.35 -7.13 -4.45
CA ILE A 10 -10.31 -8.13 -4.73
C ILE A 10 -9.11 -7.90 -3.79
N ALA A 11 -8.65 -6.66 -3.60
CA ALA A 11 -7.58 -6.35 -2.67
C ALA A 11 -7.92 -6.77 -1.22
N GLU A 12 -9.15 -6.57 -0.76
CA GLU A 12 -9.63 -7.05 0.53
C GLU A 12 -9.61 -8.59 0.63
N THR A 13 -9.98 -9.28 -0.45
CA THR A 13 -9.90 -10.74 -0.52
C THR A 13 -8.44 -11.22 -0.48
N VAL A 14 -7.55 -10.57 -1.22
CA VAL A 14 -6.11 -10.85 -1.22
C VAL A 14 -5.53 -10.66 0.18
N ALA A 15 -5.97 -9.63 0.91
CA ALA A 15 -5.54 -9.36 2.29
C ALA A 15 -5.77 -10.54 3.25
N LEU A 16 -6.82 -11.34 3.03
CA LEU A 16 -7.13 -12.51 3.87
C LEU A 16 -6.03 -13.58 3.84
N ARG A 17 -5.14 -13.53 2.85
CA ARG A 17 -4.00 -14.45 2.76
C ARG A 17 -2.88 -14.07 3.72
N SER A 18 -2.84 -12.84 4.22
CA SER A 18 -1.85 -12.42 5.20
C SER A 18 -1.98 -13.17 6.52
N LYS A 19 -0.84 -13.61 7.05
CA LYS A 19 -0.73 -14.23 8.39
C LYS A 19 -0.46 -13.20 9.49
N ASP A 20 -0.37 -11.90 9.17
CA ASP A 20 -0.16 -10.85 10.18
C ASP A 20 -1.38 -10.78 11.10
N PRO A 21 -1.20 -10.99 12.42
CA PRO A 21 -2.32 -11.01 13.36
C PRO A 21 -2.87 -9.61 13.68
N SER A 22 -2.12 -8.56 13.34
CA SER A 22 -2.49 -7.18 13.67
C SER A 22 -3.17 -6.47 12.51
N THR A 23 -2.64 -6.65 11.28
CA THR A 23 -3.07 -5.88 10.12
C THR A 23 -2.87 -6.71 8.86
N GLN A 24 -3.97 -7.04 8.19
CA GLN A 24 -3.95 -7.71 6.90
C GLN A 24 -4.15 -6.69 5.79
N VAL A 25 -3.21 -6.62 4.86
CA VAL A 25 -3.24 -5.71 3.73
C VAL A 25 -3.11 -6.50 2.43
N GLY A 26 -3.94 -6.14 1.46
CA GLY A 26 -3.88 -6.68 0.11
C GLY A 26 -3.78 -5.57 -0.91
N THR A 27 -3.08 -5.87 -1.99
CA THR A 27 -2.86 -4.96 -3.11
C THR A 27 -3.12 -5.68 -4.43
N VAL A 28 -3.75 -4.99 -5.36
CA VAL A 28 -3.98 -5.43 -6.73
C VAL A 28 -3.43 -4.38 -7.68
N ILE A 29 -2.61 -4.80 -8.64
CA ILE A 29 -2.14 -3.93 -9.72
C ILE A 29 -2.86 -4.35 -11.01
N VAL A 30 -3.40 -3.39 -11.72
CA VAL A 30 -4.09 -3.60 -12.99
C VAL A 30 -3.51 -2.69 -14.07
N ASP A 31 -3.58 -3.15 -15.32
CA ASP A 31 -3.14 -2.35 -16.46
C ASP A 31 -4.20 -1.32 -16.90
N GLU A 32 -3.87 -0.50 -17.88
CA GLU A 32 -4.76 0.53 -18.43
C GLU A 32 -6.06 -0.03 -19.01
N LYS A 33 -6.07 -1.31 -19.38
CA LYS A 33 -7.25 -2.03 -19.86
C LYS A 33 -8.01 -2.75 -18.74
N ARG A 34 -7.69 -2.46 -17.48
CA ARG A 34 -8.29 -3.05 -16.28
C ARG A 34 -8.09 -4.56 -16.18
N ARG A 35 -6.99 -5.08 -16.70
CA ARG A 35 -6.62 -6.48 -16.56
C ARG A 35 -5.72 -6.64 -15.34
N PRO A 36 -5.98 -7.60 -14.45
CA PRO A 36 -5.10 -7.89 -13.32
C PRO A 36 -3.68 -8.22 -13.81
N VAL A 37 -2.70 -7.56 -13.21
CA VAL A 37 -1.28 -7.77 -13.49
C VAL A 37 -0.64 -8.57 -12.37
N SER A 38 -0.91 -8.17 -11.12
CA SER A 38 -0.30 -8.75 -9.94
C SER A 38 -1.14 -8.57 -8.71
N PHE A 39 -0.94 -9.47 -7.74
CA PHE A 39 -1.46 -9.38 -6.38
C PHE A 39 -0.33 -9.42 -5.37
N GLY A 40 -0.50 -8.71 -4.26
CA GLY A 40 0.40 -8.76 -3.12
C GLY A 40 -0.37 -8.72 -1.82
N TYR A 41 0.09 -9.41 -0.81
CA TYR A 41 -0.37 -9.29 0.58
C TYR A 41 0.85 -9.14 1.49
N ASN A 42 0.65 -8.51 2.64
CA ASN A 42 1.76 -8.32 3.58
C ASN A 42 2.09 -9.63 4.32
N GLY A 43 3.36 -9.84 4.58
CA GLY A 43 3.82 -11.05 5.25
C GLY A 43 5.34 -11.15 5.32
N LEU A 44 5.83 -12.27 5.83
CA LEU A 44 7.26 -12.56 5.86
C LEU A 44 7.82 -12.76 4.45
N ILE A 45 9.12 -12.60 4.34
CA ILE A 45 9.86 -12.85 3.11
C ILE A 45 9.60 -14.29 2.64
N GLN A 46 9.25 -14.43 1.36
CA GLN A 46 8.97 -15.72 0.76
C GLN A 46 10.18 -16.67 0.87
N GLY A 47 9.93 -17.89 1.30
CA GLY A 47 10.97 -18.92 1.49
C GLY A 47 11.72 -18.83 2.81
N ALA A 48 11.42 -17.83 3.65
CA ALA A 48 12.01 -17.75 4.99
C ALA A 48 11.47 -18.87 5.91
N ASP A 49 12.31 -19.33 6.81
CA ASP A 49 11.91 -20.21 7.92
C ASP A 49 11.09 -19.36 8.92
N GLU A 50 9.78 -19.47 8.85
CA GLU A 50 8.85 -18.70 9.67
C GLU A 50 9.00 -18.97 11.18
N SER A 51 9.65 -20.05 11.58
CA SER A 51 9.93 -20.34 13.00
C SER A 51 10.99 -19.42 13.60
N LYS A 52 11.79 -18.77 12.75
CA LYS A 52 12.89 -17.88 13.14
C LYS A 52 12.54 -16.39 13.06
N LEU A 53 11.39 -16.06 12.46
CA LEU A 53 10.96 -14.68 12.25
C LEU A 53 9.61 -14.46 12.93
N THR A 54 9.39 -13.23 13.41
CA THR A 54 8.15 -12.88 14.11
C THR A 54 7.31 -11.88 13.33
N LEU A 55 5.98 -12.07 13.33
CA LEU A 55 4.99 -11.08 12.90
C LEU A 55 4.27 -10.43 14.09
N THR A 56 4.65 -10.75 15.31
CA THR A 56 3.99 -10.26 16.54
C THR A 56 4.83 -9.31 17.34
N GLU A 57 6.15 -9.50 17.39
CA GLU A 57 7.05 -8.72 18.23
C GLU A 57 7.51 -7.43 17.54
N ARG A 58 7.23 -6.30 18.17
CA ARG A 58 7.70 -4.97 17.70
C ARG A 58 8.97 -4.59 18.45
N PRO A 59 9.94 -3.92 17.80
CA PRO A 59 9.92 -3.44 16.41
C PRO A 59 10.32 -4.48 15.35
N MET A 60 10.75 -5.69 15.73
CA MET A 60 11.38 -6.68 14.84
C MET A 60 10.50 -7.05 13.63
N LYS A 61 9.17 -7.20 13.84
CA LYS A 61 8.25 -7.51 12.73
C LYS A 61 8.37 -6.52 11.55
N TYR A 62 8.71 -5.27 11.78
CA TYR A 62 8.82 -4.25 10.73
C TYR A 62 10.03 -4.47 9.81
N TYR A 63 11.05 -5.16 10.29
CA TYR A 63 12.23 -5.51 9.50
C TYR A 63 12.04 -6.80 8.71
N PHE A 64 11.12 -7.65 9.13
CA PHE A 64 10.87 -8.96 8.52
C PHE A 64 9.67 -8.97 7.58
N SER A 65 8.74 -8.04 7.77
CA SER A 65 7.50 -7.97 7.00
C SER A 65 7.68 -7.19 5.71
N MET A 66 7.28 -7.81 4.60
CA MET A 66 7.14 -7.15 3.31
C MET A 66 5.73 -6.58 3.19
N HIS A 67 5.62 -5.35 2.73
CA HIS A 67 4.33 -4.72 2.48
C HIS A 67 3.66 -5.29 1.21
N SER A 68 2.35 -5.25 1.18
CA SER A 68 1.55 -5.81 0.08
C SER A 68 1.86 -5.16 -1.26
N GLU A 69 2.10 -3.85 -1.28
CA GLU A 69 2.42 -3.09 -2.48
C GLU A 69 3.77 -3.51 -3.06
N ILE A 70 4.77 -3.68 -2.19
CA ILE A 70 6.11 -4.14 -2.61
C ILE A 70 6.03 -5.55 -3.18
N ASN A 71 5.29 -6.46 -2.52
CA ASN A 71 5.07 -7.80 -3.04
C ASN A 71 4.37 -7.78 -4.40
N ALA A 72 3.34 -6.93 -4.57
CA ALA A 72 2.66 -6.79 -5.85
C ALA A 72 3.59 -6.29 -6.96
N ILE A 73 4.50 -5.36 -6.66
CA ILE A 73 5.50 -4.86 -7.61
C ILE A 73 6.49 -5.97 -7.99
N ILE A 74 7.05 -6.66 -6.99
CA ILE A 74 8.06 -7.71 -7.22
C ILE A 74 7.48 -8.86 -8.05
N PHE A 75 6.27 -9.30 -7.73
CA PHE A 75 5.65 -10.45 -8.40
C PHE A 75 4.93 -10.11 -9.72
N ALA A 76 4.90 -8.85 -10.12
CA ALA A 76 4.37 -8.45 -11.43
C ALA A 76 5.18 -9.01 -12.60
N HIS A 77 6.50 -9.10 -12.45
CA HIS A 77 7.44 -9.56 -13.48
C HIS A 77 7.29 -8.86 -14.84
N ARG A 78 6.87 -7.61 -14.84
CA ARG A 78 6.70 -6.80 -16.03
C ARG A 78 6.77 -5.31 -15.71
N ASP A 79 6.84 -4.48 -16.74
CA ASP A 79 6.70 -3.03 -16.65
C ASP A 79 5.29 -2.65 -16.10
N LEU A 80 5.27 -1.74 -15.15
CA LEU A 80 4.06 -1.24 -14.50
C LEU A 80 3.70 0.18 -14.92
N SER A 81 4.35 0.72 -15.93
CA SER A 81 4.06 2.07 -16.44
C SER A 81 2.57 2.18 -16.84
N GLY A 82 1.92 3.23 -16.35
CA GLY A 82 0.50 3.48 -16.60
C GLY A 82 -0.49 2.61 -15.81
N CYS A 83 0.00 1.68 -14.99
CA CYS A 83 -0.86 0.82 -14.19
C CYS A 83 -1.55 1.58 -13.06
N THR A 84 -2.64 0.99 -12.56
CA THR A 84 -3.35 1.41 -11.35
C THR A 84 -3.08 0.42 -10.22
N CYS A 85 -2.75 0.94 -9.04
CA CYS A 85 -2.61 0.19 -7.81
C CYS A 85 -3.85 0.37 -6.93
N TYR A 86 -4.47 -0.73 -6.54
CA TYR A 86 -5.56 -0.77 -5.57
C TYR A 86 -5.06 -1.41 -4.28
N SER A 87 -5.20 -0.72 -3.16
CA SER A 87 -4.76 -1.22 -1.86
C SER A 87 -5.81 -1.00 -0.78
N VAL A 88 -5.84 -1.88 0.23
CA VAL A 88 -6.75 -1.73 1.37
C VAL A 88 -6.45 -0.45 2.15
N TYR A 89 -5.17 -0.11 2.30
CA TYR A 89 -4.72 1.11 2.99
C TYR A 89 -3.93 2.02 2.06
N ALA A 90 -3.88 3.31 2.40
CA ALA A 90 -2.97 4.25 1.75
C ALA A 90 -1.53 3.73 1.84
N PRO A 91 -0.72 3.82 0.79
CA PRO A 91 0.67 3.38 0.84
C PRO A 91 1.50 4.26 1.78
N CYS A 92 2.39 3.65 2.54
CA CYS A 92 3.40 4.41 3.29
C CYS A 92 4.39 5.08 2.32
N VAL A 93 5.26 5.95 2.84
CA VAL A 93 6.22 6.69 2.00
C VAL A 93 7.12 5.75 1.19
N ASP A 94 7.54 4.63 1.77
CA ASP A 94 8.38 3.66 1.07
C ASP A 94 7.62 2.98 -0.07
N CYS A 95 6.43 2.46 0.19
CA CYS A 95 5.59 1.86 -0.84
C CYS A 95 5.25 2.86 -1.95
N LEU A 96 4.93 4.12 -1.58
CA LEU A 96 4.65 5.17 -2.56
C LEU A 96 5.85 5.38 -3.49
N ARG A 97 7.06 5.52 -2.95
CA ARG A 97 8.28 5.69 -3.77
C ARG A 97 8.45 4.54 -4.77
N PHE A 98 8.25 3.31 -4.34
CA PHE A 98 8.38 2.15 -5.22
C PHE A 98 7.29 2.11 -6.29
N LEU A 99 6.04 2.43 -5.95
CA LEU A 99 4.95 2.52 -6.92
C LEU A 99 5.23 3.60 -7.98
N LEU A 100 5.66 4.78 -7.56
CA LEU A 100 6.01 5.89 -8.46
C LEU A 100 7.20 5.53 -9.36
N GLN A 101 8.26 4.92 -8.79
CA GLN A 101 9.45 4.49 -9.55
C GLN A 101 9.10 3.39 -10.55
N ALA A 102 8.15 2.52 -10.24
CA ALA A 102 7.65 1.48 -11.14
C ALA A 102 6.76 2.03 -12.27
N GLY A 103 6.40 3.32 -12.24
CA GLY A 103 5.60 3.95 -13.28
C GLY A 103 4.08 3.89 -13.06
N VAL A 104 3.63 3.49 -11.87
CA VAL A 104 2.21 3.51 -11.52
C VAL A 104 1.70 4.95 -11.55
N THR A 105 0.59 5.18 -12.23
CA THR A 105 0.02 6.52 -12.42
C THR A 105 -1.25 6.77 -11.64
N ARG A 106 -1.85 5.71 -11.09
CA ARG A 106 -3.06 5.83 -10.28
C ARG A 106 -3.00 4.91 -9.07
N ILE A 107 -3.31 5.46 -7.89
CA ILE A 107 -3.35 4.75 -6.63
C ILE A 107 -4.70 4.97 -5.99
N VAL A 108 -5.44 3.90 -5.76
CA VAL A 108 -6.76 3.93 -5.11
C VAL A 108 -6.71 3.10 -3.84
N TYR A 109 -7.10 3.67 -2.74
CA TYR A 109 -7.11 2.97 -1.46
C TYR A 109 -8.44 3.20 -0.72
N LYS A 110 -8.75 2.29 0.20
CA LYS A 110 -10.02 2.33 0.93
C LYS A 110 -9.92 3.01 2.28
N LYS A 111 -8.80 2.84 2.97
CA LYS A 111 -8.58 3.35 4.33
C LYS A 111 -7.35 4.23 4.36
N ALA A 112 -7.48 5.40 5.00
CA ALA A 112 -6.32 6.23 5.30
C ALA A 112 -5.28 5.44 6.11
N HIS A 113 -4.02 5.83 6.00
CA HIS A 113 -2.96 5.20 6.78
C HIS A 113 -3.18 5.49 8.26
N VAL A 114 -3.77 4.58 8.81
CA VAL A 114 -4.09 4.17 10.16
C VAL A 114 -3.98 5.16 11.30
N GLU A 115 -5.14 5.57 11.77
CA GLU A 115 -5.34 5.97 13.16
C GLU A 115 -4.89 4.88 14.18
N SER A 116 -4.86 3.60 13.82
CA SER A 116 -4.47 2.51 14.71
C SER A 116 -2.98 2.51 15.07
N HIS A 117 -2.11 3.02 14.22
CA HIS A 117 -0.68 3.15 14.54
C HIS A 117 -0.38 4.40 15.39
N LYS A 118 -1.19 5.46 15.29
CA LYS A 118 -1.04 6.66 16.14
C LYS A 118 -1.23 6.38 17.63
N LYS A 119 -2.02 5.38 17.98
CA LYS A 119 -2.31 5.03 19.38
C LYS A 119 -1.33 4.03 20.01
N LYS A 120 -0.54 3.29 19.25
CA LYS A 120 0.22 2.15 19.77
C LYS A 120 1.73 2.14 19.53
N ALA A 121 2.27 2.97 18.68
CA ALA A 121 3.71 3.02 18.49
C ALA A 121 4.15 4.41 18.02
N LYS A 122 5.20 4.93 18.61
CA LYS A 122 6.16 5.82 17.95
C LYS A 122 6.86 5.02 16.84
N SER A 123 6.06 4.47 15.90
CA SER A 123 6.57 3.74 14.76
C SER A 123 7.07 4.76 13.75
N SER A 124 8.30 4.59 13.35
CA SER A 124 9.01 5.39 12.35
C SER A 124 8.38 5.39 10.96
N MET A 125 7.30 4.63 10.73
CA MET A 125 6.72 4.40 9.41
C MET A 125 5.71 5.45 8.98
N GLN A 126 5.15 6.22 9.91
CA GLN A 126 4.34 7.40 9.59
C GLN A 126 4.36 8.42 10.74
N ASN A 127 4.92 9.56 10.43
CA ASN A 127 5.04 10.72 11.29
C ASN A 127 4.90 11.99 10.44
N ASP A 128 5.01 13.15 11.05
CA ASP A 128 4.89 14.43 10.34
C ASP A 128 5.92 14.61 9.22
N GLU A 129 7.12 14.03 9.35
CA GLU A 129 8.15 14.10 8.31
C GLU A 129 7.79 13.22 7.13
N THR A 130 7.30 12.00 7.36
CA THR A 130 6.85 11.10 6.29
C THR A 130 5.60 11.63 5.59
N ASP A 131 4.68 12.25 6.31
CA ASP A 131 3.51 12.93 5.73
C ASP A 131 3.95 14.07 4.80
N LYS A 132 4.90 14.91 5.22
CA LYS A 132 5.50 15.97 4.38
C LYS A 132 6.21 15.40 3.14
N ALA A 133 6.92 14.30 3.29
CA ALA A 133 7.59 13.63 2.18
C ALA A 133 6.58 13.07 1.16
N ILE A 134 5.48 12.48 1.61
CA ILE A 134 4.40 11.99 0.73
C ILE A 134 3.80 13.17 -0.06
N ILE A 135 3.50 14.28 0.62
CA ILE A 135 2.97 15.49 -0.05
C ILE A 135 3.96 15.98 -1.11
N ALA A 136 5.25 16.08 -0.77
CA ALA A 136 6.27 16.56 -1.70
C ALA A 136 6.44 15.63 -2.91
N LEU A 137 6.38 14.31 -2.71
CA LEU A 137 6.42 13.33 -3.80
C LEU A 137 5.24 13.49 -4.76
N LEU A 138 4.02 13.62 -4.22
CA LEU A 138 2.81 13.79 -5.02
C LEU A 138 2.78 15.14 -5.73
N ASP A 139 3.27 16.22 -5.10
CA ASP A 139 3.39 17.53 -5.74
C ASP A 139 4.43 17.53 -6.88
N ALA A 140 5.49 16.74 -6.74
CA ALA A 140 6.50 16.58 -7.79
C ALA A 140 6.03 15.68 -8.96
N MET A 141 4.93 14.95 -8.80
CA MET A 141 4.39 14.01 -9.77
C MET A 141 2.92 14.32 -10.10
N PRO A 142 2.63 15.49 -10.71
CA PRO A 142 1.24 15.96 -10.90
C PRO A 142 0.40 15.09 -11.84
N HIS A 143 1.03 14.18 -12.58
CA HIS A 143 0.35 13.21 -13.44
C HIS A 143 -0.14 11.97 -12.69
N VAL A 144 0.22 11.83 -11.41
CA VAL A 144 -0.21 10.70 -10.55
C VAL A 144 -1.43 11.09 -9.75
N GLU A 145 -2.47 10.27 -9.82
CA GLU A 145 -3.63 10.35 -8.96
C GLU A 145 -3.48 9.39 -7.77
N ALA A 146 -3.64 9.89 -6.55
CA ALA A 146 -3.74 9.07 -5.35
C ALA A 146 -5.01 9.49 -4.58
N ILE A 147 -6.00 8.58 -4.46
CA ILE A 147 -7.33 8.90 -3.98
C ILE A 147 -7.85 7.86 -2.99
N ASN A 148 -8.49 8.34 -1.93
CA ASN A 148 -9.27 7.52 -1.02
C ASN A 148 -10.67 7.29 -1.59
N TYR A 149 -10.98 6.06 -1.94
CA TYR A 149 -12.27 5.67 -2.49
C TYR A 149 -13.45 5.97 -1.54
N THR A 150 -13.24 5.82 -0.22
CA THR A 150 -14.30 6.00 0.78
C THR A 150 -14.66 7.46 1.00
N THR A 151 -13.66 8.36 1.02
CA THR A 151 -13.86 9.78 1.32
C THR A 151 -13.94 10.64 0.07
N GLY A 152 -13.49 10.14 -1.08
CA GLY A 152 -13.33 10.90 -2.31
C GLY A 152 -12.19 11.94 -2.27
N LYS A 153 -11.42 12.01 -1.18
CA LYS A 153 -10.29 12.93 -1.03
C LYS A 153 -9.03 12.37 -1.64
N THR A 154 -8.22 13.25 -2.20
CA THR A 154 -6.85 12.88 -2.58
C THR A 154 -6.01 12.60 -1.33
N TYR A 155 -4.97 11.79 -1.49
CA TYR A 155 -4.06 11.47 -0.38
C TYR A 155 -3.43 12.74 0.20
N ARG A 156 -3.09 13.69 -0.67
CA ARG A 156 -2.58 15.01 -0.27
C ARG A 156 -3.58 15.76 0.62
N GLU A 157 -4.86 15.84 0.22
CA GLU A 157 -5.92 16.49 1.02
C GLU A 157 -6.10 15.83 2.37
N GLU A 158 -6.03 14.50 2.45
CA GLU A 158 -6.12 13.78 3.73
C GLU A 158 -4.97 14.13 4.69
N LEU A 159 -3.75 14.30 4.16
CA LEU A 159 -2.58 14.64 4.97
C LEU A 159 -2.56 16.10 5.38
N THR A 160 -3.13 17.00 4.59
CA THR A 160 -3.20 18.44 4.92
C THR A 160 -4.39 18.82 5.80
N SER A 161 -5.38 17.95 5.94
CA SER A 161 -6.60 18.21 6.73
C SER A 161 -6.49 17.79 8.20
N LYS A 162 -5.30 17.40 8.67
CA LYS A 162 -5.07 16.91 10.05
C LYS A 162 -4.81 18.02 11.05
#